data_763ed37de603cd13144f6bbbd16bb68d
#
_entry.id   763ed37de603cd13144f6bbbd16bb68d
#
_cell.length_a   1.000
_cell.length_b   1.000
_cell.length_c   1.000
_cell.angle_alpha   90.00
_cell.angle_beta   90.00
_cell.angle_gamma   90.00
#
_symmetry.space_group_name_H-M   'P 1'
#
loop_
_entity.id
_entity.type
_entity.pdbx_description
1 polymer ?
#
loop_
_entity_poly.entity_id
_entity_poly.type
_entity_poly.pdbx_seq_one_letter_code
_entity_poly.pdbx_strand_id
1 'polypeptide(L)'
;MDKLRAMEVFVATVDAGSFAAAAEALDLSAVMVGKHIRALEDQLGARLLERTTRRHALTEIGAAYLERCRDVLASVHTADG
;
A
#
# COMPACT_ATOMS: atom_id res chain seq x y z
N MET A 1 6.99 -12.07 -5.22
CA MET A 1 6.62 -10.83 -4.51
C MET A 1 6.38 -11.12 -3.04
N ASP A 2 6.91 -10.28 -2.19
CA ASP A 2 6.59 -10.37 -0.76
C ASP A 2 5.25 -9.64 -0.54
N LYS A 3 4.19 -10.38 -0.46
CA LYS A 3 2.85 -9.82 -0.37
C LYS A 3 2.65 -9.01 0.91
N LEU A 4 3.13 -9.51 2.03
CA LEU A 4 2.99 -8.82 3.31
C LEU A 4 3.72 -7.48 3.29
N ARG A 5 4.93 -7.47 2.73
CA ARG A 5 5.70 -6.24 2.58
C ARG A 5 4.97 -5.25 1.67
N ALA A 6 4.42 -5.74 0.56
CA ALA A 6 3.69 -4.88 -0.37
C ALA A 6 2.44 -4.30 0.29
N MET A 7 1.77 -5.07 1.15
CA MET A 7 0.62 -4.57 1.91
C MET A 7 1.05 -3.47 2.89
N GLU A 8 2.18 -3.64 3.56
CA GLU A 8 2.72 -2.60 4.44
C GLU A 8 3.01 -1.31 3.67
N VAL A 9 3.61 -1.46 2.49
CA VAL A 9 3.92 -0.30 1.64
C VAL A 9 2.65 0.41 1.21
N PHE A 10 1.61 -0.34 0.86
CA PHE A 10 0.33 0.22 0.46
C PHE A 10 -0.30 1.04 1.61
N VAL A 11 -0.37 0.46 2.80
CA VAL A 11 -0.92 1.14 3.96
C VAL A 11 -0.12 2.41 4.28
N ALA A 12 1.20 2.31 4.27
CA ALA A 12 2.06 3.45 4.54
C ALA A 12 1.86 4.58 3.52
N THR A 13 1.63 4.21 2.26
CA THR A 13 1.41 5.20 1.20
C THR A 13 0.10 5.95 1.43
N VAL A 14 -0.95 5.24 1.81
CA VAL A 14 -2.24 5.87 2.11
C VAL A 14 -2.10 6.79 3.32
N ASP A 15 -1.48 6.31 4.38
CA ASP A 15 -1.33 7.07 5.62
C ASP A 15 -0.43 8.29 5.44
N ALA A 16 0.62 8.16 4.65
CA ALA A 16 1.54 9.27 4.41
C ALA A 16 0.99 10.30 3.42
N GLY A 17 0.07 9.90 2.57
CA GLY A 17 -0.57 10.78 1.62
C GLY A 17 0.16 10.95 0.28
N SER A 18 1.35 10.38 0.13
CA SER A 18 2.07 10.43 -1.14
C SER A 18 3.12 9.34 -1.20
N PHE A 19 3.57 9.02 -2.42
CA PHE A 19 4.64 8.05 -2.63
C PHE A 19 5.95 8.54 -2.00
N ALA A 20 6.25 9.82 -2.16
CA ALA A 20 7.48 10.39 -1.63
C ALA A 20 7.52 10.31 -0.10
N ALA A 21 6.44 10.66 0.57
CA ALA A 21 6.36 10.59 2.02
C ALA A 21 6.44 9.16 2.52
N ALA A 22 5.79 8.22 1.83
CA ALA A 22 5.85 6.81 2.18
C ALA A 22 7.27 6.27 2.01
N ALA A 23 7.93 6.65 0.92
CA ALA A 23 9.30 6.24 0.64
C ALA A 23 10.23 6.67 1.78
N GLU A 24 10.07 7.90 2.22
CA GLU A 24 10.87 8.44 3.31
C GLU A 24 10.61 7.66 4.60
N ALA A 25 9.36 7.42 4.93
CA ALA A 25 8.98 6.72 6.16
C ALA A 25 9.48 5.27 6.16
N LEU A 26 9.55 4.63 4.98
CA LEU A 26 9.92 3.24 4.85
C LEU A 26 11.39 3.03 4.48
N ASP A 27 12.12 4.11 4.29
CA ASP A 27 13.52 4.06 3.84
C ASP A 27 13.64 3.34 2.49
N LEU A 28 12.73 3.69 1.59
CA LEU A 28 12.70 3.17 0.21
C LEU A 28 12.74 4.33 -0.76
N SER A 29 12.98 4.03 -2.04
CA SER A 29 12.80 5.03 -3.08
C SER A 29 11.32 5.10 -3.48
N ALA A 30 10.89 6.22 -4.02
CA ALA A 30 9.52 6.36 -4.52
C ALA A 30 9.24 5.34 -5.62
N VAL A 31 10.25 5.01 -6.43
CA VAL A 31 10.13 3.99 -7.47
C VAL A 31 9.80 2.63 -6.87
N MET A 32 10.48 2.27 -5.78
CA MET A 32 10.22 1.00 -5.10
C MET A 32 8.84 0.96 -4.48
N VAL A 33 8.39 2.06 -3.88
CA VAL A 33 7.04 2.16 -3.35
C VAL A 33 6.03 1.89 -4.47
N GLY A 34 6.21 2.54 -5.61
CA GLY A 34 5.34 2.34 -6.76
C GLY A 34 5.33 0.90 -7.26
N LYS A 35 6.50 0.26 -7.26
CA LYS A 35 6.62 -1.14 -7.68
C LYS A 35 5.84 -2.09 -6.78
N HIS A 36 5.94 -1.89 -5.47
CA HIS A 36 5.19 -2.72 -4.53
C HIS A 36 3.68 -2.60 -4.75
N ILE A 37 3.21 -1.37 -4.91
CA ILE A 37 1.78 -1.12 -5.10
C ILE A 37 1.30 -1.71 -6.43
N ARG A 38 2.09 -1.53 -7.48
CA ARG A 38 1.75 -2.07 -8.80
C ARG A 38 1.70 -3.58 -8.78
N ALA A 39 2.61 -4.22 -8.05
CA ALA A 39 2.61 -5.67 -7.91
C ALA A 39 1.34 -6.17 -7.22
N LEU A 40 0.87 -5.44 -6.19
CA LEU A 40 -0.41 -5.78 -5.55
C LEU A 40 -1.56 -5.63 -6.52
N GLU A 41 -1.60 -4.54 -7.26
CA GLU A 41 -2.65 -4.30 -8.24
C GLU A 41 -2.68 -5.40 -9.30
N ASP A 42 -1.51 -5.80 -9.78
CA ASP A 42 -1.41 -6.87 -10.77
C ASP A 42 -1.92 -8.19 -10.22
N GLN A 43 -1.58 -8.50 -8.98
CA GLN A 43 -2.02 -9.75 -8.36
C GLN A 43 -3.53 -9.76 -8.13
N LEU A 44 -4.09 -8.63 -7.74
CA LEU A 44 -5.53 -8.51 -7.48
C LEU A 44 -6.34 -8.35 -8.77
N GLY A 45 -5.68 -7.95 -9.85
CA GLY A 45 -6.36 -7.65 -11.10
C GLY A 45 -7.23 -6.40 -11.00
N ALA A 46 -6.86 -5.45 -10.14
CA ALA A 46 -7.66 -4.26 -9.92
C ALA A 46 -6.77 -3.12 -9.44
N ARG A 47 -7.18 -1.90 -9.71
CA ARG A 47 -6.48 -0.72 -9.22
C ARG A 47 -6.86 -0.42 -7.78
N LEU A 48 -5.86 -0.15 -6.97
CA LEU A 48 -6.05 0.25 -5.58
C LEU A 48 -6.03 1.78 -5.44
N LEU A 49 -5.26 2.44 -6.28
CA LEU A 49 -5.13 3.90 -6.27
C LEU A 49 -5.51 4.46 -7.64
N GLU A 50 -6.25 5.55 -7.62
CA GLU A 50 -6.56 6.27 -8.85
C GLU A 50 -5.36 7.14 -9.22
N ARG A 51 -4.99 7.10 -10.49
CA ARG A 51 -3.81 7.81 -10.98
C ARG A 51 -4.24 9.01 -11.78
N THR A 52 -5.04 9.85 -11.19
CA THR A 52 -5.56 10.92 -11.98
C THR A 52 -4.69 12.11 -11.89
N THR A 53 -4.39 12.90 -11.17
CA THR A 53 -3.57 14.07 -11.40
C THR A 53 -2.64 14.38 -10.27
N ARG A 54 -3.17 14.68 -9.13
CA ARG A 54 -2.33 15.18 -8.06
C ARG A 54 -2.35 14.33 -6.82
N ARG A 55 -3.36 13.51 -6.68
CA ARG A 55 -3.51 12.72 -5.48
C ARG A 55 -3.78 11.28 -5.84
N HIS A 56 -3.17 10.41 -5.10
CA HIS A 56 -3.43 8.99 -5.23
C HIS A 56 -4.61 8.65 -4.33
N ALA A 57 -5.81 8.95 -4.83
CA ALA A 57 -7.02 8.62 -4.10
C ALA A 57 -7.29 7.13 -4.18
N LEU A 58 -7.88 6.57 -3.14
CA LEU A 58 -8.26 5.16 -3.14
C LEU A 58 -9.42 4.92 -4.09
N THR A 59 -9.35 3.80 -4.82
CA THR A 59 -10.52 3.30 -5.53
C THR A 59 -11.43 2.64 -4.50
N GLU A 60 -12.66 2.26 -4.90
CA GLU A 60 -13.53 1.49 -4.02
C GLU A 60 -12.87 0.20 -3.56
N ILE A 61 -12.26 -0.51 -4.51
CA ILE A 61 -11.55 -1.74 -4.21
C ILE A 61 -10.35 -1.44 -3.29
N GLY A 62 -9.67 -0.34 -3.54
CA GLY A 62 -8.54 0.08 -2.71
C GLY A 62 -8.95 0.34 -1.28
N ALA A 63 -10.10 0.99 -1.06
CA ALA A 63 -10.59 1.26 0.28
C ALA A 63 -10.92 -0.03 1.02
N ALA A 64 -11.59 -0.96 0.35
CA ALA A 64 -11.91 -2.26 0.94
C ALA A 64 -10.66 -3.06 1.24
N TYR A 65 -9.70 -3.05 0.32
CA TYR A 65 -8.46 -3.79 0.50
C TYR A 65 -7.61 -3.18 1.61
N LEU A 66 -7.63 -1.87 1.76
CA LEU A 66 -6.91 -1.19 2.84
C LEU A 66 -7.35 -1.70 4.20
N GLU A 67 -8.65 -1.86 4.42
CA GLU A 67 -9.16 -2.38 5.67
C GLU A 67 -8.66 -3.80 5.93
N ARG A 68 -8.64 -4.62 4.89
CA ARG A 68 -8.12 -5.98 5.03
C ARG A 68 -6.63 -5.98 5.35
N CYS A 69 -5.87 -5.07 4.74
CA CYS A 69 -4.45 -4.93 5.03
C CYS A 69 -4.23 -4.56 6.49
N ARG A 70 -5.01 -3.63 7.01
CA ARG A 70 -4.88 -3.22 8.40
C ARG A 70 -5.17 -4.38 9.34
N ASP A 71 -6.18 -5.18 9.04
CA ASP A 71 -6.53 -6.34 9.86
C ASP A 71 -5.41 -7.39 9.83
N VAL A 72 -4.90 -7.70 8.64
CA VAL A 72 -3.82 -8.67 8.49
C VAL A 72 -2.56 -8.21 9.23
N LEU A 73 -2.18 -6.95 9.04
CA LEU A 73 -0.97 -6.42 9.67
C LEU A 73 -1.12 -6.35 11.19
N ALA A 74 -2.30 -6.02 11.68
CA ALA A 74 -2.57 -6.02 13.11
C ALA A 74 -2.45 -7.43 13.68
N SER A 75 -2.94 -8.44 12.96
CA SER A 75 -2.83 -9.84 13.38
C SER A 75 -1.37 -10.30 13.46
N VAL A 76 -0.55 -9.90 12.48
CA VAL A 76 0.87 -10.23 12.49
C VAL A 76 1.55 -9.57 13.69
N HIS A 77 1.26 -8.31 13.95
CA HIS A 77 1.81 -7.61 15.11
C HIS A 77 1.42 -8.28 16.41
N THR A 78 0.16 -8.69 16.52
CA THR A 78 -0.33 -9.37 17.71
C THR A 78 0.38 -10.70 17.91
N ALA A 79 0.61 -11.44 16.82
CA ALA A 79 1.31 -12.72 16.89
C ALA A 79 2.77 -12.56 17.32
N ASP A 80 3.40 -11.48 16.89
CA ASP A 80 4.80 -11.20 17.20
C ASP A 80 4.99 -10.53 18.55
N GLY A 81 3.96 -9.88 18.99
CA GLY A 81 3.98 -9.16 20.27
C GLY A 81 3.69 -10.07 21.44
#